data_fa1ff065488ba39ab8781387230ee3f3
#
_entry.id   fa1ff065488ba39ab8781387230ee3f3
#
_cell.length_a   1.000
_cell.length_b   1.000
_cell.length_c   1.000
_cell.angle_alpha   90.00
_cell.angle_beta   90.00
_cell.angle_gamma   90.00
#
_symmetry.space_group_name_H-M   'P 1'
#
loop_
_entity.id
_entity.type
_entity.pdbx_description
1 polymer ?
#
loop_
_entity_poly.entity_id
_entity_poly.type
_entity_poly.pdbx_seq_one_letter_code
_entity_poly.pdbx_strand_id
1 'polypeptide(L)'
;ILSADRPPELIDNGANQAIDQQGIFGRYPVHQQNLPSPTPSIPAAFVLSSVDQALAKQALTPGPVHFNCMYPEPLYPGEAYLDFSDYLAPLGDWLHSSEPWSPWLQGEQHCPHQPDWDELQGKRGVIIAGRIQDPAEAQRVAQLAERLGWPLLADLQSQIRFDSRNLIH
;
A
#
# COMPACT_ATOMS: atom_id res chain seq x y z
N ILE A 1 10.05 1.72 0.99
CA ILE A 1 11.50 1.98 0.84
C ILE A 1 11.67 3.41 0.38
N LEU A 2 12.50 4.20 1.09
CA LEU A 2 12.95 5.52 0.67
C LEU A 2 14.45 5.41 0.43
N SER A 3 14.92 5.75 -0.77
CA SER A 3 16.34 5.79 -1.09
C SER A 3 16.74 7.21 -1.44
N ALA A 4 17.88 7.66 -0.91
CA ALA A 4 18.48 8.94 -1.31
C ALA A 4 19.30 8.74 -2.59
N ASP A 5 19.26 9.71 -3.49
CA ASP A 5 19.98 9.68 -4.74
C ASP A 5 20.58 11.06 -5.05
N ARG A 6 21.55 11.08 -5.95
CA ARG A 6 22.08 12.32 -6.52
C ARG A 6 21.05 12.97 -7.44
N PRO A 7 21.09 14.29 -7.62
CA PRO A 7 20.15 14.99 -8.48
C PRO A 7 20.36 14.60 -9.96
N PRO A 8 19.32 14.77 -10.81
CA PRO A 8 19.33 14.28 -12.20
C PRO A 8 20.51 14.75 -13.05
N GLU A 9 21.02 15.96 -12.81
CA GLU A 9 22.16 16.53 -13.53
C GLU A 9 23.50 15.82 -13.25
N LEU A 10 23.56 14.96 -12.24
CA LEU A 10 24.74 14.17 -11.91
C LEU A 10 24.68 12.73 -12.41
N ILE A 11 23.58 12.32 -13.01
CA ILE A 11 23.43 10.97 -13.57
C ILE A 11 24.22 10.89 -14.89
N ASP A 12 24.93 9.79 -15.10
CA ASP A 12 25.71 9.46 -16.31
C ASP A 12 26.85 10.44 -16.67
N ASN A 13 27.23 11.33 -15.77
CA ASN A 13 28.35 12.25 -16.00
C ASN A 13 29.62 11.90 -15.23
N GLY A 14 29.69 10.71 -14.62
CA GLY A 14 30.85 10.26 -13.83
C GLY A 14 30.97 10.91 -12.45
N ALA A 15 29.91 11.53 -11.96
CA ALA A 15 29.89 12.14 -10.64
C ALA A 15 30.09 11.09 -9.53
N ASN A 16 30.76 11.50 -8.45
CA ASN A 16 31.01 10.66 -7.31
C ASN A 16 29.67 10.25 -6.64
N GLN A 17 29.55 8.98 -6.26
CA GLN A 17 28.37 8.39 -5.61
C GLN A 17 27.08 8.46 -6.46
N ALA A 18 27.16 8.70 -7.75
CA ALA A 18 26.04 8.61 -8.67
C ALA A 18 26.00 7.21 -9.30
N ILE A 19 24.84 6.57 -9.25
CA ILE A 19 24.56 5.28 -9.90
C ILE A 19 23.20 5.38 -10.61
N ASP A 20 22.92 4.44 -11.52
CA ASP A 20 21.56 4.26 -12.03
C ASP A 20 20.71 3.58 -10.94
N GLN A 21 20.09 4.39 -10.08
CA GLN A 21 19.30 3.93 -8.94
C GLN A 21 17.83 3.75 -9.30
N GLN A 22 17.43 4.31 -10.44
CA GLN A 22 16.07 4.16 -10.94
C GLN A 22 15.81 2.70 -11.33
N GLY A 23 14.82 2.10 -10.71
CA GLY A 23 14.45 0.70 -10.99
C GLY A 23 15.42 -0.34 -10.39
N ILE A 24 16.30 0.04 -9.46
CA ILE A 24 17.28 -0.86 -8.83
C ILE A 24 16.65 -2.12 -8.21
N PHE A 25 15.39 -2.04 -7.77
CA PHE A 25 14.64 -3.17 -7.23
C PHE A 25 13.88 -3.97 -8.30
N GLY A 26 14.05 -3.66 -9.59
CA GLY A 26 13.43 -4.36 -10.70
C GLY A 26 11.89 -4.38 -10.59
N ARG A 27 11.31 -5.57 -10.70
CA ARG A 27 9.85 -5.79 -10.70
C ARG A 27 9.24 -6.11 -9.32
N TYR A 28 10.03 -6.08 -8.26
CA TYR A 28 9.54 -6.45 -6.93
C TYR A 28 8.65 -5.38 -6.27
N PRO A 29 8.91 -4.06 -6.44
CA PRO A 29 7.98 -3.06 -5.95
C PRO A 29 6.67 -3.04 -6.73
N VAL A 30 5.55 -2.91 -6.01
CA VAL A 30 4.22 -2.71 -6.62
C VAL A 30 4.04 -1.28 -7.13
N HIS A 31 4.86 -0.37 -6.62
CA HIS A 31 5.00 1.01 -7.11
C HIS A 31 6.42 1.50 -6.88
N GLN A 32 6.95 2.19 -7.88
CA GLN A 32 8.21 2.91 -7.77
C GLN A 32 8.12 4.25 -8.47
N GLN A 33 8.69 5.27 -7.87
CA GLN A 33 8.66 6.63 -8.38
C GLN A 33 9.91 7.38 -8.01
N ASN A 34 10.46 8.13 -8.96
CA ASN A 34 11.46 9.16 -8.67
C ASN A 34 10.74 10.42 -8.21
N LEU A 35 11.10 10.90 -7.04
CA LEU A 35 10.69 12.23 -6.62
C LEU A 35 11.68 13.25 -7.20
N PRO A 36 11.19 14.37 -7.75
CA PRO A 36 12.06 15.42 -8.21
C PRO A 36 12.86 16.04 -7.06
N SER A 37 13.97 16.66 -7.39
CA SER A 37 14.73 17.44 -6.40
C SER A 37 13.82 18.47 -5.72
N PRO A 38 13.83 18.58 -4.38
CA PRO A 38 12.94 19.48 -3.67
C PRO A 38 13.23 20.95 -4.02
N THR A 39 12.21 21.65 -4.45
CA THR A 39 12.25 23.10 -4.71
C THR A 39 10.93 23.73 -4.26
N PRO A 40 10.91 25.03 -3.91
CA PRO A 40 9.67 25.71 -3.53
C PRO A 40 8.62 25.78 -4.66
N SER A 41 9.03 25.55 -5.92
CA SER A 41 8.13 25.54 -7.08
C SER A 41 7.35 24.23 -7.23
N ILE A 42 7.75 23.17 -6.55
CA ILE A 42 7.02 21.91 -6.52
C ILE A 42 6.06 21.96 -5.33
N PRO A 43 4.75 21.93 -5.54
CA PRO A 43 3.78 22.01 -4.46
C PRO A 43 3.90 20.83 -3.48
N ALA A 44 3.71 21.06 -2.19
CA ALA A 44 3.67 20.00 -1.19
C ALA A 44 2.60 18.94 -1.53
N ALA A 45 1.47 19.35 -2.10
CA ALA A 45 0.41 18.46 -2.58
C ALA A 45 0.90 17.40 -3.58
N PHE A 46 1.96 17.69 -4.36
CA PHE A 46 2.55 16.69 -5.27
C PHE A 46 3.11 15.49 -4.52
N VAL A 47 3.88 15.73 -3.45
CA VAL A 47 4.45 14.64 -2.63
C VAL A 47 3.34 13.86 -1.94
N LEU A 48 2.33 14.56 -1.39
CA LEU A 48 1.19 13.92 -0.74
C LEU A 48 0.42 13.02 -1.70
N SER A 49 0.06 13.53 -2.89
CA SER A 49 -0.63 12.73 -3.92
C SER A 49 0.20 11.53 -4.39
N SER A 50 1.53 11.69 -4.48
CA SER A 50 2.44 10.58 -4.83
C SER A 50 2.42 9.48 -3.79
N VAL A 51 2.43 9.85 -2.50
CA VAL A 51 2.36 8.89 -1.39
C VAL A 51 1.00 8.20 -1.37
N ASP A 52 -0.10 8.95 -1.48
CA ASP A 52 -1.45 8.38 -1.51
C ASP A 52 -1.63 7.39 -2.66
N GLN A 53 -1.14 7.73 -3.86
CA GLN A 53 -1.17 6.81 -5.01
C GLN A 53 -0.38 5.52 -4.74
N ALA A 54 0.79 5.64 -4.13
CA ALA A 54 1.61 4.49 -3.81
C ALA A 54 0.95 3.57 -2.77
N LEU A 55 0.35 4.15 -1.73
CA LEU A 55 -0.38 3.41 -0.70
C LEU A 55 -1.65 2.77 -1.26
N ALA A 56 -2.38 3.46 -2.16
CA ALA A 56 -3.53 2.89 -2.84
C ALA A 56 -3.13 1.65 -3.68
N LYS A 57 -2.04 1.73 -4.44
CA LYS A 57 -1.52 0.58 -5.20
C LYS A 57 -1.08 -0.56 -4.28
N GLN A 58 -0.45 -0.25 -3.15
CA GLN A 58 -0.05 -1.24 -2.16
C GLN A 58 -1.27 -1.93 -1.52
N ALA A 59 -2.36 -1.21 -1.31
CA ALA A 59 -3.60 -1.78 -0.79
C ALA A 59 -4.27 -2.73 -1.79
N LEU A 60 -4.18 -2.43 -3.10
CA LEU A 60 -4.71 -3.29 -4.16
C LEU A 60 -3.85 -4.54 -4.38
N THR A 61 -2.54 -4.38 -4.32
CA THR A 61 -1.58 -5.47 -4.54
C THR A 61 -0.50 -5.37 -3.48
N PRO A 62 -0.56 -6.21 -2.44
CA PRO A 62 0.43 -6.18 -1.37
C PRO A 62 1.85 -6.38 -1.87
N GLY A 63 2.73 -5.46 -1.50
CA GLY A 63 4.13 -5.49 -1.91
C GLY A 63 4.87 -4.23 -1.46
N PRO A 64 6.18 -4.18 -1.66
CA PRO A 64 6.98 -3.00 -1.33
C PRO A 64 6.70 -1.84 -2.28
N VAL A 65 6.79 -0.63 -1.75
CA VAL A 65 6.78 0.63 -2.48
C VAL A 65 8.16 1.24 -2.40
N HIS A 66 8.64 1.83 -3.49
CA HIS A 66 9.92 2.51 -3.55
C HIS A 66 9.78 3.96 -4.05
N PHE A 67 10.28 4.90 -3.27
CA PHE A 67 10.52 6.28 -3.68
C PHE A 67 12.02 6.53 -3.75
N ASN A 68 12.49 6.95 -4.91
CA ASN A 68 13.85 7.43 -5.10
C ASN A 68 13.86 8.95 -4.92
N CYS A 69 14.54 9.43 -3.89
CA CYS A 69 14.52 10.82 -3.47
C CYS A 69 15.84 11.50 -3.87
N MET A 70 15.77 12.39 -4.85
CA MET A 70 16.94 13.08 -5.38
C MET A 70 17.21 14.38 -4.60
N TYR A 71 18.40 14.51 -4.02
CA TYR A 71 18.78 15.67 -3.22
C TYR A 71 20.00 16.35 -3.78
N PRO A 72 19.88 17.65 -4.16
CA PRO A 72 21.05 18.46 -4.53
C PRO A 72 21.86 18.86 -3.29
N GLU A 73 23.09 19.26 -3.49
CA GLU A 73 23.89 19.91 -2.43
C GLU A 73 23.41 21.35 -2.19
N PRO A 74 23.57 21.86 -0.97
CA PRO A 74 24.21 21.28 0.22
C PRO A 74 23.31 20.25 0.92
N LEU A 75 23.91 19.13 1.40
CA LEU A 75 23.18 18.07 2.11
C LEU A 75 23.01 18.34 3.61
N TYR A 76 23.65 19.39 4.11
CA TYR A 76 23.56 19.79 5.51
C TYR A 76 22.60 20.97 5.67
N PRO A 77 21.77 20.98 6.72
CA PRO A 77 20.93 22.12 7.00
C PRO A 77 21.81 23.35 7.28
N GLY A 78 21.41 24.50 6.73
CA GLY A 78 21.99 25.77 7.09
C GLY A 78 21.63 26.16 8.54
N GLU A 79 22.32 27.17 9.09
CA GLU A 79 22.02 27.68 10.43
C GLU A 79 20.71 28.48 10.51
N ALA A 80 20.13 28.87 9.37
CA ALA A 80 18.90 29.64 9.31
C ALA A 80 17.67 28.74 9.47
N TYR A 81 16.79 29.12 10.37
CA TYR A 81 15.43 28.56 10.43
C TYR A 81 14.67 28.93 9.15
N LEU A 82 14.17 27.93 8.43
CA LEU A 82 13.35 28.13 7.26
C LEU A 82 11.87 28.09 7.67
N ASP A 83 11.14 29.14 7.37
CA ASP A 83 9.70 29.19 7.53
C ASP A 83 9.03 28.64 6.27
N PHE A 84 8.26 27.55 6.41
CA PHE A 84 7.51 26.91 5.34
C PHE A 84 6.01 27.25 5.37
N SER A 85 5.60 28.24 6.18
CA SER A 85 4.17 28.56 6.36
C SER A 85 3.48 28.89 5.03
N ASP A 86 4.08 29.75 4.21
CA ASP A 86 3.53 30.11 2.90
C ASP A 86 3.52 28.93 1.92
N TYR A 87 4.55 28.07 1.98
CA TYR A 87 4.63 26.86 1.14
C TYR A 87 3.57 25.84 1.51
N LEU A 88 3.22 25.72 2.78
CA LEU A 88 2.24 24.79 3.29
C LEU A 88 0.81 25.34 3.31
N ALA A 89 0.64 26.66 3.22
CA ALA A 89 -0.67 27.31 3.27
C ALA A 89 -1.71 26.73 2.29
N PRO A 90 -1.35 26.31 1.05
CA PRO A 90 -2.31 25.68 0.12
C PRO A 90 -2.88 24.35 0.61
N LEU A 91 -2.29 23.71 1.60
CA LEU A 91 -2.81 22.45 2.16
C LEU A 91 -3.98 22.68 3.13
N GLY A 92 -4.18 23.91 3.59
CA GLY A 92 -5.32 24.31 4.42
C GLY A 92 -5.55 23.40 5.62
N ASP A 93 -6.81 23.04 5.84
CA ASP A 93 -7.23 22.21 6.98
C ASP A 93 -6.69 20.79 6.94
N TRP A 94 -6.19 20.32 5.77
CA TRP A 94 -5.62 18.99 5.65
C TRP A 94 -4.40 18.79 6.59
N LEU A 95 -3.65 19.83 6.90
CA LEU A 95 -2.51 19.76 7.84
C LEU A 95 -2.91 19.26 9.24
N HIS A 96 -4.19 19.35 9.58
CA HIS A 96 -4.78 18.90 10.85
C HIS A 96 -5.65 17.66 10.69
N SER A 97 -5.69 17.10 9.48
CA SER A 97 -6.47 15.92 9.14
C SER A 97 -5.64 14.63 9.28
N SER A 98 -6.30 13.51 9.51
CA SER A 98 -5.72 12.16 9.38
C SER A 98 -6.11 11.47 8.07
N GLU A 99 -6.85 12.18 7.20
CA GLU A 99 -7.32 11.64 5.93
C GLU A 99 -6.24 11.76 4.84
N PRO A 100 -6.24 10.88 3.83
CA PRO A 100 -5.36 11.04 2.67
C PRO A 100 -5.66 12.33 1.92
N TRP A 101 -4.64 12.94 1.33
CA TRP A 101 -4.79 14.13 0.49
C TRP A 101 -5.61 13.84 -0.77
N SER A 102 -5.34 12.70 -1.39
CA SER A 102 -6.05 12.25 -2.59
C SER A 102 -6.69 10.89 -2.31
N PRO A 103 -7.95 10.84 -1.84
CA PRO A 103 -8.61 9.59 -1.54
C PRO A 103 -8.78 8.74 -2.80
N TRP A 104 -8.43 7.46 -2.71
CA TRP A 104 -8.63 6.49 -3.77
C TRP A 104 -10.00 5.84 -3.60
N LEU A 105 -10.90 6.12 -4.53
CA LEU A 105 -12.22 5.50 -4.52
C LEU A 105 -12.14 4.13 -5.21
N GLN A 106 -12.35 3.08 -4.44
CA GLN A 106 -12.60 1.75 -4.99
C GLN A 106 -14.09 1.63 -5.27
N GLY A 107 -14.44 1.28 -6.51
CA GLY A 107 -15.80 0.86 -6.80
C GLY A 107 -16.16 -0.41 -6.01
N GLU A 108 -17.39 -0.54 -5.57
CA GLU A 108 -17.88 -1.78 -4.98
C GLU A 108 -17.65 -2.93 -5.98
N GLN A 109 -16.94 -3.97 -5.54
CA GLN A 109 -16.87 -5.21 -6.32
C GLN A 109 -18.26 -5.84 -6.28
N HIS A 110 -19.03 -5.56 -7.30
CA HIS A 110 -20.32 -6.23 -7.49
C HIS A 110 -20.02 -7.66 -7.94
N CYS A 111 -20.27 -8.63 -7.05
CA CYS A 111 -20.27 -10.04 -7.43
C CYS A 111 -21.54 -10.29 -8.26
N PRO A 112 -21.45 -10.46 -9.57
CA PRO A 112 -22.65 -10.57 -10.42
C PRO A 112 -23.40 -11.90 -10.19
N HIS A 113 -22.82 -12.80 -9.44
CA HIS A 113 -23.38 -14.10 -9.14
C HIS A 113 -23.36 -14.30 -7.61
N GLN A 114 -24.49 -14.08 -6.98
CA GLN A 114 -24.65 -14.53 -5.59
C GLN A 114 -24.95 -16.03 -5.63
N PRO A 115 -24.17 -16.85 -4.91
CA PRO A 115 -24.51 -18.26 -4.80
C PRO A 115 -25.90 -18.40 -4.14
N ASP A 116 -26.71 -19.31 -4.63
CA ASP A 116 -27.95 -19.67 -3.96
C ASP A 116 -27.59 -20.41 -2.67
N TRP A 117 -27.61 -19.69 -1.57
CA TRP A 117 -27.26 -20.26 -0.26
C TRP A 117 -28.23 -21.36 0.17
N ASP A 118 -29.48 -21.31 -0.30
CA ASP A 118 -30.48 -22.34 -0.01
C ASP A 118 -30.13 -23.65 -0.70
N GLU A 119 -29.51 -23.59 -1.87
CA GLU A 119 -29.02 -24.79 -2.53
C GLU A 119 -27.86 -25.48 -1.81
N LEU A 120 -27.12 -24.78 -0.97
CA LEU A 120 -25.99 -25.32 -0.20
C LEU A 120 -26.43 -25.94 1.13
N GLN A 121 -27.60 -25.56 1.65
CA GLN A 121 -28.12 -26.12 2.89
C GLN A 121 -28.42 -27.61 2.74
N GLY A 122 -27.96 -28.41 3.70
CA GLY A 122 -28.15 -29.87 3.71
C GLY A 122 -27.23 -30.66 2.75
N LYS A 123 -26.42 -29.97 1.94
CA LYS A 123 -25.38 -30.63 1.13
C LYS A 123 -24.13 -30.90 1.97
N ARG A 124 -23.39 -31.95 1.55
CA ARG A 124 -22.06 -32.21 2.10
C ARG A 124 -21.04 -31.44 1.28
N GLY A 125 -20.23 -30.62 1.96
CA GLY A 125 -19.17 -29.84 1.34
C GLY A 125 -17.95 -29.73 2.23
N VAL A 126 -16.92 -29.12 1.72
CA VAL A 126 -15.70 -28.74 2.44
C VAL A 126 -15.35 -27.31 2.04
N ILE A 127 -14.92 -26.53 3.00
CA ILE A 127 -14.37 -25.21 2.74
C ILE A 127 -12.85 -25.28 2.79
N ILE A 128 -12.19 -24.76 1.76
CA ILE A 128 -10.74 -24.64 1.69
C ILE A 128 -10.40 -23.15 1.72
N ALA A 129 -9.80 -22.70 2.81
CA ALA A 129 -9.38 -21.32 3.00
C ALA A 129 -7.88 -21.16 2.69
N GLY A 130 -7.56 -20.52 1.58
CA GLY A 130 -6.20 -20.13 1.22
C GLY A 130 -5.73 -18.87 1.97
N ARG A 131 -4.87 -18.09 1.31
CA ARG A 131 -4.39 -16.83 1.89
C ARG A 131 -5.52 -15.80 2.01
N ILE A 132 -5.75 -15.30 3.23
CA ILE A 132 -6.68 -14.22 3.54
C ILE A 132 -5.89 -13.09 4.19
N GLN A 133 -6.10 -11.86 3.74
CA GLN A 133 -5.36 -10.70 4.24
C GLN A 133 -6.12 -9.96 5.34
N ASP A 134 -7.44 -9.91 5.22
CA ASP A 134 -8.31 -9.23 6.18
C ASP A 134 -8.77 -10.21 7.28
N PRO A 135 -8.42 -9.96 8.57
CA PRO A 135 -8.90 -10.78 9.67
C PRO A 135 -10.43 -10.87 9.77
N ALA A 136 -11.15 -9.81 9.39
CA ALA A 136 -12.60 -9.82 9.38
C ALA A 136 -13.17 -10.77 8.31
N GLU A 137 -12.50 -10.88 7.16
CA GLU A 137 -12.85 -11.86 6.13
C GLU A 137 -12.60 -13.29 6.63
N ALA A 138 -11.45 -13.53 7.28
CA ALA A 138 -11.12 -14.81 7.89
C ALA A 138 -12.20 -15.25 8.89
N GLN A 139 -12.68 -14.33 9.72
CA GLN A 139 -13.76 -14.61 10.67
C GLN A 139 -15.09 -14.94 9.95
N ARG A 140 -15.44 -14.24 8.87
CA ARG A 140 -16.63 -14.55 8.05
C ARG A 140 -16.56 -15.93 7.43
N VAL A 141 -15.39 -16.36 6.96
CA VAL A 141 -15.19 -17.72 6.43
C VAL A 141 -15.37 -18.78 7.51
N ALA A 142 -14.84 -18.59 8.71
CA ALA A 142 -15.03 -19.49 9.84
C ALA A 142 -16.53 -19.60 10.22
N GLN A 143 -17.25 -18.48 10.31
CA GLN A 143 -18.68 -18.43 10.60
C GLN A 143 -19.50 -19.15 9.51
N LEU A 144 -19.12 -19.03 8.24
CA LEU A 144 -19.77 -19.74 7.15
C LEU A 144 -19.62 -21.27 7.31
N ALA A 145 -18.41 -21.74 7.64
CA ALA A 145 -18.15 -23.15 7.90
C ALA A 145 -19.04 -23.69 9.04
N GLU A 146 -19.18 -22.94 10.11
CA GLU A 146 -20.06 -23.28 11.25
C GLU A 146 -21.53 -23.34 10.83
N ARG A 147 -22.01 -22.35 10.06
CA ARG A 147 -23.40 -22.30 9.60
C ARG A 147 -23.78 -23.47 8.68
N LEU A 148 -22.86 -23.87 7.82
CA LEU A 148 -23.07 -24.99 6.88
C LEU A 148 -22.79 -26.34 7.54
N GLY A 149 -22.12 -26.38 8.68
CA GLY A 149 -21.65 -27.61 9.32
C GLY A 149 -20.60 -28.32 8.49
N TRP A 150 -19.86 -27.57 7.65
CA TRP A 150 -18.86 -28.12 6.75
C TRP A 150 -17.47 -28.10 7.37
N PRO A 151 -16.65 -29.14 7.14
CA PRO A 151 -15.24 -29.11 7.50
C PRO A 151 -14.50 -27.96 6.84
N LEU A 152 -13.58 -27.34 7.58
CA LEU A 152 -12.74 -26.22 7.13
C LEU A 152 -11.27 -26.65 7.09
N LEU A 153 -10.69 -26.65 5.89
CA LEU A 153 -9.24 -26.82 5.68
C LEU A 153 -8.62 -25.44 5.53
N ALA A 154 -7.83 -25.03 6.53
CA ALA A 154 -7.26 -23.69 6.58
C ALA A 154 -5.75 -23.74 6.34
N ASP A 155 -5.29 -23.04 5.29
CA ASP A 155 -3.86 -22.77 5.07
C ASP A 155 -3.26 -21.93 6.19
N LEU A 156 -1.93 -21.99 6.35
CA LEU A 156 -1.20 -21.23 7.35
C LEU A 156 -1.45 -19.71 7.20
N GLN A 157 -1.64 -19.23 5.99
CA GLN A 157 -1.86 -17.82 5.65
C GLN A 157 -3.33 -17.40 5.68
N SER A 158 -4.25 -18.29 6.06
CA SER A 158 -5.69 -18.00 6.12
C SER A 158 -6.12 -17.18 7.33
N GLN A 159 -5.26 -17.04 8.32
CA GLN A 159 -5.55 -16.40 9.62
C GLN A 159 -6.67 -17.08 10.47
N ILE A 160 -7.16 -18.27 10.06
CA ILE A 160 -8.29 -18.97 10.71
C ILE A 160 -7.80 -20.04 11.71
N ARG A 161 -6.53 -20.38 11.70
CA ARG A 161 -5.96 -21.64 12.22
C ARG A 161 -6.19 -21.96 13.69
N PHE A 162 -6.64 -21.01 14.50
CA PHE A 162 -6.69 -21.18 15.95
C PHE A 162 -8.09 -21.08 16.60
N ASP A 163 -9.13 -20.74 15.83
CA ASP A 163 -10.42 -20.31 16.42
C ASP A 163 -11.68 -20.98 15.86
N SER A 164 -11.59 -22.04 15.03
CA SER A 164 -12.78 -22.65 14.45
C SER A 164 -12.99 -24.08 14.95
N ARG A 165 -14.23 -24.38 15.40
CA ARG A 165 -14.64 -25.74 15.83
C ARG A 165 -14.66 -26.76 14.69
N ASN A 166 -14.78 -26.33 13.46
CA ASN A 166 -14.85 -27.18 12.26
C ASN A 166 -13.51 -27.31 11.56
N LEU A 167 -12.43 -26.82 12.17
CA LEU A 167 -11.09 -26.89 11.61
C LEU A 167 -10.56 -28.31 11.62
N ILE A 168 -10.08 -28.76 10.46
CA ILE A 168 -9.31 -30.00 10.32
C ILE A 168 -7.83 -29.63 10.22
N HIS A 169 -7.04 -30.23 11.09
CA HIS A 169 -5.60 -30.04 11.17
C HIS A 169 -4.82 -31.01 10.30
#